data_ec7bfbc851f19269a08ef445881cb3a0
#
_entry.id   ec7bfbc851f19269a08ef445881cb3a0
#
_cell.length_a   1.000
_cell.length_b   1.000
_cell.length_c   1.000
_cell.angle_alpha   90.00
_cell.angle_beta   90.00
_cell.angle_gamma   90.00
#
_symmetry.space_group_name_H-M   'P 1'
#
loop_
_entity.id
_entity.type
_entity.pdbx_description
1 polymer ?
#
loop_
_entity_poly.entity_id
_entity_poly.type
_entity_poly.pdbx_seq_one_letter_code
_entity_poly.pdbx_strand_id
1 'polypeptide(L)'
;MLQERQQNIKDNNYSDFFINLSSGNQLLVLVDEQQESKVFFRMILSRINALPQIETNGNLKSLGDLIEQNQNIAEVTHCIYYRHYATMGAEFNFSGAYPSKIANYINALNGRNDVAYVVECSSKLDEDVFRKLDKEGDFSLFDLSLRNDEHIKAYLQKQHGAIRSMFETISDTDTVQIVMKKRKTKKNDFKGFTPPLDVAAMQELVHGYRESVARFSVSQGSISEPI
;
A
#
# COMPACT_ATOMS: atom_id res chain seq x y z
N MET A 1 -2.41 -19.24 16.16
CA MET A 1 -2.71 -19.79 14.82
C MET A 1 -1.51 -19.78 13.88
N LEU A 2 -0.90 -18.64 13.49
CA LEU A 2 0.30 -18.63 12.64
C LEU A 2 1.50 -19.32 13.30
N GLN A 3 1.70 -19.11 14.60
CA GLN A 3 2.79 -19.72 15.38
C GLN A 3 2.63 -21.23 15.59
N GLU A 4 1.43 -21.71 15.94
CA GLU A 4 1.17 -23.14 16.13
C GLU A 4 1.43 -23.95 14.87
N ARG A 5 1.12 -23.37 13.69
CA ARG A 5 1.41 -24.00 12.41
C ARG A 5 2.89 -24.01 12.07
N GLN A 6 3.63 -22.98 12.46
CA GLN A 6 5.08 -22.91 12.25
C GLN A 6 5.85 -23.87 13.16
N GLN A 7 5.37 -24.15 14.38
CA GLN A 7 5.97 -25.17 15.23
C GLN A 7 5.82 -26.58 14.67
N ASN A 8 4.80 -26.84 13.86
CA ASN A 8 4.61 -28.12 13.19
C ASN A 8 5.46 -28.31 11.92
N ILE A 9 6.18 -27.25 11.48
CA ILE A 9 7.07 -27.31 10.32
C ILE A 9 8.47 -27.79 10.75
N LYS A 10 8.55 -28.91 11.42
CA LYS A 10 9.83 -29.51 11.81
C LYS A 10 10.69 -29.98 10.61
N ASP A 11 10.11 -30.08 9.43
CA ASP A 11 10.76 -30.64 8.25
C ASP A 11 11.07 -29.59 7.17
N ASN A 12 11.06 -28.30 7.50
CA ASN A 12 11.32 -27.18 6.56
C ASN A 12 10.47 -27.20 5.26
N ASN A 13 9.34 -27.87 5.25
CA ASN A 13 8.44 -27.89 4.09
C ASN A 13 7.36 -26.80 4.27
N TYR A 14 7.57 -25.66 3.62
CA TYR A 14 6.66 -24.52 3.65
C TYR A 14 5.66 -24.49 2.49
N SER A 15 5.61 -25.53 1.65
CA SER A 15 4.81 -25.55 0.41
C SER A 15 3.34 -25.24 0.64
N ASP A 16 2.75 -25.78 1.70
CA ASP A 16 1.33 -25.61 2.03
C ASP A 16 0.98 -24.23 2.58
N PHE A 17 2.01 -23.45 2.95
CA PHE A 17 1.83 -22.11 3.52
C PHE A 17 1.99 -21.00 2.47
N PHE A 18 2.49 -21.31 1.30
CA PHE A 18 2.50 -20.35 0.19
C PHE A 18 1.09 -20.11 -0.32
N ILE A 19 0.79 -18.83 -0.58
CA ILE A 19 -0.38 -18.45 -1.38
C ILE A 19 0.07 -17.93 -2.74
N ASN A 20 -0.70 -18.21 -3.77
CA ASN A 20 -0.49 -17.63 -5.09
C ASN A 20 -1.12 -16.25 -5.16
N LEU A 21 -0.36 -15.28 -5.64
CA LEU A 21 -0.85 -13.94 -5.94
C LEU A 21 -1.32 -13.86 -7.39
N SER A 22 -2.19 -12.88 -7.68
CA SER A 22 -2.67 -12.62 -9.06
C SER A 22 -1.54 -12.28 -10.04
N SER A 23 -0.38 -11.85 -9.55
CA SER A 23 0.83 -11.60 -10.35
C SER A 23 1.56 -12.87 -10.80
N GLY A 24 1.13 -14.06 -10.36
CA GLY A 24 1.83 -15.33 -10.56
C GLY A 24 2.97 -15.58 -9.55
N ASN A 25 3.32 -14.61 -8.71
CA ASN A 25 4.27 -14.80 -7.63
C ASN A 25 3.62 -15.50 -6.44
N GLN A 26 4.45 -15.98 -5.50
CA GLN A 26 3.98 -16.62 -4.28
C GLN A 26 4.36 -15.82 -3.05
N LEU A 27 3.49 -15.82 -2.04
CA LEU A 27 3.72 -15.15 -0.78
C LEU A 27 3.69 -16.13 0.38
N LEU A 28 4.69 -16.03 1.25
CA LEU A 28 4.81 -16.73 2.51
C LEU A 28 4.98 -15.70 3.64
N VAL A 29 4.37 -15.93 4.80
CA VAL A 29 4.61 -15.14 6.00
C VAL A 29 5.21 -16.02 7.08
N LEU A 30 6.36 -15.60 7.61
CA LEU A 30 7.05 -16.27 8.71
C LEU A 30 7.07 -15.37 9.95
N VAL A 31 6.62 -15.89 11.09
CA VAL A 31 6.74 -15.21 12.38
C VAL A 31 8.12 -15.49 12.94
N ASP A 32 8.90 -14.44 13.19
CA ASP A 32 10.25 -14.57 13.76
C ASP A 32 10.20 -14.55 15.29
N GLU A 33 9.41 -13.64 15.85
CA GLU A 33 9.31 -13.48 17.31
C GLU A 33 7.90 -12.99 17.69
N GLN A 34 7.38 -13.53 18.77
CA GLN A 34 6.12 -13.10 19.36
C GLN A 34 6.33 -12.67 20.80
N GLN A 35 6.00 -11.42 21.08
CA GLN A 35 5.92 -10.83 22.42
C GLN A 35 4.45 -10.57 22.78
N GLU A 36 4.17 -10.24 24.03
CA GLU A 36 2.81 -9.93 24.51
C GLU A 36 2.16 -8.81 23.69
N SER A 37 2.87 -7.70 23.49
CA SER A 37 2.34 -6.49 22.83
C SER A 37 2.58 -6.43 21.32
N LYS A 38 3.50 -7.23 20.77
CA LYS A 38 3.93 -7.13 19.37
C LYS A 38 4.38 -8.47 18.80
N VAL A 39 4.32 -8.57 17.48
CA VAL A 39 4.78 -9.72 16.70
C VAL A 39 5.71 -9.23 15.61
N PHE A 40 6.90 -9.80 15.53
CA PHE A 40 7.85 -9.61 14.45
C PHE A 40 7.66 -10.72 13.42
N PHE A 41 7.58 -10.37 12.17
CA PHE A 41 7.41 -11.33 11.09
C PHE A 41 7.99 -10.81 9.78
N ARG A 42 8.21 -11.72 8.85
CA ARG A 42 8.65 -11.43 7.49
C ARG A 42 7.60 -11.85 6.49
N MET A 43 7.38 -11.02 5.49
CA MET A 43 6.69 -11.40 4.27
C MET A 43 7.74 -11.75 3.22
N ILE A 44 7.68 -12.95 2.68
CA ILE A 44 8.62 -13.48 1.70
C ILE A 44 7.86 -13.62 0.38
N LEU A 45 8.22 -12.77 -0.59
CA LEU A 45 7.69 -12.79 -1.94
C LEU A 45 8.60 -13.64 -2.81
N SER A 46 8.16 -14.84 -3.18
CA SER A 46 8.86 -15.69 -4.13
C SER A 46 8.51 -15.27 -5.55
N ARG A 47 9.51 -14.79 -6.31
CA ARG A 47 9.36 -14.37 -7.70
C ARG A 47 9.55 -15.56 -8.61
N ILE A 48 8.50 -15.89 -9.36
CA ILE A 48 8.53 -16.93 -10.39
C ILE A 48 8.76 -16.31 -11.77
N ASN A 49 8.27 -15.08 -11.96
CA ASN A 49 8.34 -14.36 -13.23
C ASN A 49 9.08 -13.02 -13.07
N ALA A 50 9.52 -12.47 -14.20
CA ALA A 50 10.18 -11.16 -14.29
C ALA A 50 11.41 -11.05 -13.38
N LEU A 51 12.30 -12.02 -13.47
CA LEU A 51 13.56 -12.00 -12.73
C LEU A 51 14.48 -10.89 -13.25
N PRO A 52 15.25 -10.25 -12.36
CA PRO A 52 16.23 -9.23 -12.76
C PRO A 52 17.31 -9.83 -13.69
N GLN A 53 17.96 -8.95 -14.41
CA GLN A 53 19.10 -9.30 -15.24
C GLN A 53 20.40 -8.87 -14.55
N ILE A 54 21.46 -9.63 -14.78
CA ILE A 54 22.81 -9.26 -14.36
C ILE A 54 23.52 -8.67 -15.58
N GLU A 55 24.06 -7.46 -15.40
CA GLU A 55 24.92 -6.81 -16.39
C GLU A 55 26.39 -7.09 -16.06
N THR A 56 27.14 -7.52 -17.07
CA THR A 56 28.60 -7.70 -16.98
C THR A 56 29.24 -7.22 -18.27
N ASN A 57 29.96 -6.12 -18.21
CA ASN A 57 30.69 -5.54 -19.37
C ASN A 57 29.79 -5.33 -20.60
N GLY A 58 28.59 -4.78 -20.38
CA GLY A 58 27.59 -4.54 -21.45
C GLY A 58 26.76 -5.76 -21.86
N ASN A 59 27.01 -6.92 -21.28
CA ASN A 59 26.24 -8.13 -21.54
C ASN A 59 25.18 -8.36 -20.45
N LEU A 60 23.95 -8.58 -20.86
CA LEU A 60 22.83 -8.89 -19.96
C LEU A 60 22.59 -10.40 -19.94
N LYS A 61 22.53 -10.97 -18.74
CA LYS A 61 22.13 -12.35 -18.51
C LYS A 61 20.92 -12.38 -17.60
N SER A 62 19.94 -13.23 -17.90
CA SER A 62 18.84 -13.45 -16.98
C SER A 62 19.36 -14.08 -15.69
N LEU A 63 18.94 -13.55 -14.55
CA LEU A 63 19.23 -14.21 -13.27
C LEU A 63 18.62 -15.62 -13.21
N GLY A 64 17.53 -15.85 -13.93
CA GLY A 64 16.93 -17.18 -14.09
C GLY A 64 17.85 -18.22 -14.70
N ASP A 65 18.82 -17.80 -15.53
CA ASP A 65 19.79 -18.72 -16.14
C ASP A 65 20.89 -19.16 -15.17
N LEU A 66 20.98 -18.49 -14.01
CA LEU A 66 22.00 -18.73 -12.99
C LEU A 66 21.46 -19.44 -11.74
N ILE A 67 20.16 -19.57 -11.62
CA ILE A 67 19.53 -20.31 -10.52
C ILE A 67 19.23 -21.74 -10.96
N GLU A 68 19.36 -22.67 -10.01
CA GLU A 68 19.07 -24.08 -10.25
C GLU A 68 17.58 -24.34 -10.48
N GLN A 69 17.26 -25.47 -11.11
CA GLN A 69 15.86 -25.91 -11.24
C GLN A 69 15.22 -26.01 -9.85
N ASN A 70 14.01 -25.45 -9.70
CA ASN A 70 13.24 -25.36 -8.46
C ASN A 70 13.72 -24.33 -7.43
N GLN A 71 14.64 -23.44 -7.80
CA GLN A 71 14.97 -22.27 -6.99
C GLN A 71 14.22 -21.04 -7.50
N ASN A 72 13.81 -20.17 -6.58
CA ASN A 72 13.16 -18.89 -6.87
C ASN A 72 13.90 -17.78 -6.11
N ILE A 73 13.82 -16.57 -6.65
CA ILE A 73 14.31 -15.40 -5.94
C ILE A 73 13.27 -14.98 -4.90
N ALA A 74 13.71 -14.82 -3.66
CA ALA A 74 12.89 -14.39 -2.56
C ALA A 74 13.22 -12.96 -2.14
N GLU A 75 12.22 -12.09 -2.15
CA GLU A 75 12.30 -10.74 -1.61
C GLU A 75 11.67 -10.72 -0.22
N VAL A 76 12.42 -10.22 0.76
CA VAL A 76 12.01 -10.22 2.16
C VAL A 76 11.58 -8.81 2.57
N THR A 77 10.41 -8.68 3.19
CA THR A 77 9.92 -7.45 3.82
C THR A 77 9.72 -7.72 5.31
N HIS A 78 10.47 -7.01 6.17
CA HIS A 78 10.33 -7.16 7.62
C HIS A 78 9.18 -6.32 8.12
N CYS A 79 8.41 -6.90 9.05
CA CYS A 79 7.19 -6.31 9.57
C CYS A 79 7.13 -6.45 11.09
N ILE A 80 6.43 -5.51 11.72
CA ILE A 80 6.08 -5.53 13.13
C ILE A 80 4.59 -5.25 13.29
N TYR A 81 3.87 -6.08 14.03
CA TYR A 81 2.47 -5.87 14.35
C TYR A 81 2.32 -5.54 15.84
N TYR A 82 1.68 -4.41 16.12
CA TYR A 82 1.37 -3.94 17.46
C TYR A 82 -0.07 -4.33 17.81
N ARG A 83 -0.23 -5.30 18.72
CA ARG A 83 -1.53 -5.92 19.07
C ARG A 83 -2.53 -4.91 19.61
N HIS A 84 -2.10 -4.07 20.56
CA HIS A 84 -2.99 -3.10 21.22
C HIS A 84 -3.53 -2.03 20.29
N TYR A 85 -2.80 -1.73 19.22
CA TYR A 85 -3.18 -0.69 18.27
C TYR A 85 -3.75 -1.27 16.97
N ALA A 86 -3.83 -2.60 16.85
CA ALA A 86 -4.16 -3.28 15.59
C ALA A 86 -3.41 -2.67 14.39
N THR A 87 -2.14 -2.26 14.60
CA THR A 87 -1.35 -1.51 13.64
C THR A 87 -0.11 -2.30 13.27
N MET A 88 0.22 -2.29 11.97
CA MET A 88 1.41 -2.92 11.44
C MET A 88 2.37 -1.86 10.88
N GLY A 89 3.64 -1.96 11.23
CA GLY A 89 4.74 -1.32 10.54
C GLY A 89 5.43 -2.30 9.61
N ALA A 90 5.90 -1.83 8.46
CA ALA A 90 6.71 -2.60 7.55
C ALA A 90 7.85 -1.74 7.01
N GLU A 91 9.00 -2.34 6.78
CA GLU A 91 10.06 -1.67 6.05
C GLU A 91 9.63 -1.36 4.61
N PHE A 92 10.17 -0.28 4.05
CA PHE A 92 9.99 -0.01 2.65
C PHE A 92 10.89 -0.91 1.81
N ASN A 93 10.28 -1.88 1.12
CA ASN A 93 10.96 -2.73 0.16
C ASN A 93 10.27 -2.61 -1.20
N PHE A 94 10.90 -1.90 -2.13
CA PHE A 94 10.35 -1.66 -3.47
C PHE A 94 10.08 -2.95 -4.25
N SER A 95 10.93 -3.96 -4.05
CA SER A 95 10.86 -5.25 -4.74
C SER A 95 10.05 -6.30 -3.98
N GLY A 96 9.81 -6.07 -2.69
CA GLY A 96 9.14 -7.01 -1.80
C GLY A 96 7.61 -6.97 -1.86
N ALA A 97 7.01 -7.70 -0.95
CA ALA A 97 5.56 -7.70 -0.80
C ALA A 97 5.08 -6.39 -0.17
N TYR A 98 4.07 -5.76 -0.78
CA TYR A 98 3.39 -4.61 -0.17
C TYR A 98 2.71 -5.04 1.15
N PRO A 99 2.73 -4.17 2.19
CA PRO A 99 2.11 -4.48 3.48
C PRO A 99 0.65 -4.93 3.41
N SER A 100 -0.14 -4.37 2.49
CA SER A 100 -1.55 -4.77 2.28
C SER A 100 -1.73 -6.24 1.89
N LYS A 101 -0.69 -6.91 1.38
CA LYS A 101 -0.75 -8.34 1.01
C LYS A 101 -0.86 -9.27 2.21
N ILE A 102 -0.59 -8.78 3.44
CA ILE A 102 -0.80 -9.58 4.66
C ILE A 102 -2.28 -9.96 4.85
N ALA A 103 -3.20 -9.04 4.52
CA ALA A 103 -4.64 -9.33 4.58
C ALA A 103 -5.01 -10.46 3.61
N ASN A 104 -4.52 -10.37 2.36
CA ASN A 104 -4.74 -11.43 1.36
C ASN A 104 -4.19 -12.78 1.84
N TYR A 105 -3.01 -12.77 2.46
CA TYR A 105 -2.38 -13.97 2.99
C TYR A 105 -3.22 -14.61 4.10
N ILE A 106 -3.64 -13.83 5.10
CA ILE A 106 -4.45 -14.32 6.21
C ILE A 106 -5.79 -14.82 5.71
N ASN A 107 -6.48 -14.08 4.82
CA ASN A 107 -7.77 -14.45 4.28
C ASN A 107 -7.70 -15.74 3.43
N ALA A 108 -6.64 -15.91 2.65
CA ALA A 108 -6.43 -17.15 1.89
C ALA A 108 -6.23 -18.36 2.82
N LEU A 109 -5.50 -18.21 3.93
CA LEU A 109 -5.34 -19.27 4.93
C LEU A 109 -6.63 -19.51 5.70
N ASN A 110 -7.39 -18.47 6.05
CA ASN A 110 -8.69 -18.59 6.70
C ASN A 110 -9.67 -19.37 5.83
N GLY A 111 -9.75 -19.05 4.53
CA GLY A 111 -10.60 -19.77 3.58
C GLY A 111 -10.26 -21.26 3.44
N ARG A 112 -8.97 -21.62 3.53
CA ARG A 112 -8.53 -23.04 3.53
C ARG A 112 -8.96 -23.81 4.79
N ASN A 113 -9.34 -23.13 5.86
CA ASN A 113 -9.64 -23.73 7.17
C ASN A 113 -11.05 -23.43 7.66
N ASP A 114 -11.94 -23.01 6.78
CA ASP A 114 -13.34 -22.64 7.10
C ASP A 114 -13.49 -21.62 8.25
N VAL A 115 -12.50 -20.71 8.38
CA VAL A 115 -12.52 -19.64 9.38
C VAL A 115 -13.27 -18.45 8.82
N ALA A 116 -14.37 -18.06 9.48
CA ALA A 116 -15.28 -17.02 9.03
C ALA A 116 -14.76 -15.57 9.19
N TYR A 117 -13.55 -15.37 9.66
CA TYR A 117 -12.99 -14.02 9.86
C TYR A 117 -12.32 -13.51 8.59
N VAL A 118 -12.69 -12.30 8.19
CA VAL A 118 -12.05 -11.54 7.12
C VAL A 118 -11.14 -10.48 7.75
N VAL A 119 -9.90 -10.41 7.29
CA VAL A 119 -8.93 -9.39 7.69
C VAL A 119 -8.82 -8.36 6.59
N GLU A 120 -8.94 -7.10 6.96
CA GLU A 120 -8.69 -5.96 6.08
C GLU A 120 -7.45 -5.19 6.55
N CYS A 121 -6.70 -4.67 5.60
CA CYS A 121 -5.53 -3.84 5.87
C CYS A 121 -5.70 -2.51 5.14
N SER A 122 -5.73 -1.43 5.91
CA SER A 122 -5.80 -0.08 5.38
C SER A 122 -4.57 0.73 5.83
N SER A 123 -4.13 1.67 5.02
CA SER A 123 -3.07 2.60 5.42
C SER A 123 -3.53 3.41 6.63
N LYS A 124 -2.68 3.48 7.66
CA LYS A 124 -2.89 4.43 8.74
C LYS A 124 -2.30 5.76 8.29
N LEU A 125 -3.17 6.72 8.02
CA LEU A 125 -2.72 8.10 7.83
C LEU A 125 -2.26 8.67 9.17
N ASP A 126 -1.06 9.24 9.18
CA ASP A 126 -0.55 9.98 10.32
C ASP A 126 -1.39 11.25 10.47
N GLU A 127 -2.07 11.42 11.61
CA GLU A 127 -2.85 12.63 11.90
C GLU A 127 -1.97 13.90 11.89
N ASP A 128 -0.68 13.74 12.17
CA ASP A 128 0.28 14.83 12.11
C ASP A 128 0.59 15.31 10.68
N VAL A 129 0.25 14.54 9.68
CA VAL A 129 0.41 14.94 8.26
C VAL A 129 -0.35 16.24 8.01
N PHE A 130 -1.63 16.29 8.41
CA PHE A 130 -2.44 17.49 8.19
C PHE A 130 -1.97 18.71 9.01
N ARG A 131 -1.28 18.49 10.14
CA ARG A 131 -0.67 19.57 10.92
C ARG A 131 0.59 20.14 10.26
N LYS A 132 1.29 19.30 9.49
CA LYS A 132 2.51 19.70 8.77
C LYS A 132 2.19 20.42 7.46
N LEU A 133 0.97 20.26 6.93
CA LEU A 133 0.56 20.97 5.73
C LEU A 133 0.30 22.43 6.06
N ASP A 134 1.04 23.32 5.40
CA ASP A 134 0.77 24.75 5.45
C ASP A 134 -0.51 25.06 4.66
N LYS A 135 -1.46 25.71 5.30
CA LYS A 135 -2.76 26.07 4.70
C LYS A 135 -2.62 26.96 3.47
N GLU A 136 -1.57 27.78 3.45
CA GLU A 136 -1.26 28.70 2.35
C GLU A 136 -0.11 28.19 1.47
N GLY A 137 0.42 27.00 1.78
CA GLY A 137 1.56 26.45 1.08
C GLY A 137 1.23 25.97 -0.35
N ASP A 138 2.17 26.20 -1.24
CA ASP A 138 2.09 25.72 -2.62
C ASP A 138 2.23 24.18 -2.69
N PHE A 139 1.26 23.52 -3.30
CA PHE A 139 1.28 22.07 -3.50
C PHE A 139 2.05 21.67 -4.75
N SER A 140 2.80 20.58 -4.66
CA SER A 140 3.52 19.97 -5.77
C SER A 140 2.90 18.67 -6.27
N LEU A 141 2.19 17.97 -5.38
CA LEU A 141 1.42 16.78 -5.66
C LEU A 141 0.11 16.80 -4.88
N PHE A 142 -0.96 16.44 -5.56
CA PHE A 142 -2.24 16.06 -4.98
C PHE A 142 -2.73 14.84 -5.76
N ASP A 143 -2.90 13.72 -5.09
CA ASP A 143 -3.37 12.45 -5.65
C ASP A 143 -4.45 11.91 -4.71
N LEU A 144 -5.69 11.95 -5.17
CA LEU A 144 -6.86 11.50 -4.45
C LEU A 144 -7.62 10.49 -5.30
N SER A 145 -7.83 9.30 -4.76
CA SER A 145 -8.65 8.27 -5.36
C SER A 145 -9.81 7.92 -4.42
N LEU A 146 -11.01 8.07 -4.91
CA LEU A 146 -12.26 7.85 -4.16
C LEU A 146 -13.05 6.73 -4.79
N ARG A 147 -13.64 5.87 -3.96
CA ARG A 147 -14.69 4.94 -4.39
C ARG A 147 -15.95 5.74 -4.66
N ASN A 148 -16.61 5.48 -5.78
CA ASN A 148 -17.84 6.16 -6.15
C ASN A 148 -19.04 5.52 -5.46
N ASP A 149 -19.08 5.62 -4.13
CA ASP A 149 -20.17 5.11 -3.29
C ASP A 149 -21.12 6.24 -2.83
N GLU A 150 -22.25 5.86 -2.25
CA GLU A 150 -23.28 6.81 -1.82
C GLU A 150 -22.78 7.75 -0.71
N HIS A 151 -21.82 7.32 0.12
CA HIS A 151 -21.28 8.15 1.19
C HIS A 151 -20.45 9.30 0.60
N ILE A 152 -19.59 9.01 -0.38
CA ILE A 152 -18.81 10.02 -1.10
C ILE A 152 -19.69 10.94 -1.91
N LYS A 153 -20.72 10.42 -2.59
CA LYS A 153 -21.70 11.26 -3.31
C LYS A 153 -22.38 12.25 -2.38
N ALA A 154 -22.85 11.79 -1.21
CA ALA A 154 -23.47 12.65 -0.22
C ALA A 154 -22.53 13.72 0.35
N TYR A 155 -21.24 13.38 0.55
CA TYR A 155 -20.22 14.34 0.96
C TYR A 155 -19.99 15.40 -0.12
N LEU A 156 -19.76 14.96 -1.35
CA LEU A 156 -19.44 15.85 -2.46
C LEU A 156 -20.58 16.77 -2.88
N GLN A 157 -21.85 16.35 -2.64
CA GLN A 157 -23.00 17.22 -2.83
C GLN A 157 -23.01 18.45 -1.90
N LYS A 158 -22.36 18.33 -0.72
CA LYS A 158 -22.21 19.44 0.23
C LYS A 158 -21.03 20.35 -0.11
N GLN A 159 -20.12 19.89 -0.96
CA GLN A 159 -18.95 20.65 -1.37
C GLN A 159 -19.28 21.56 -2.56
N HIS A 160 -18.60 22.70 -2.63
CA HIS A 160 -18.69 23.62 -3.75
C HIS A 160 -17.42 23.51 -4.61
N GLY A 161 -17.56 23.60 -5.93
CA GLY A 161 -16.41 23.73 -6.84
C GLY A 161 -16.18 22.56 -7.79
N ALA A 162 -14.95 22.48 -8.31
CA ALA A 162 -14.58 21.60 -9.41
C ALA A 162 -14.78 20.10 -9.12
N ILE A 163 -14.54 19.67 -7.89
CA ILE A 163 -14.70 18.25 -7.52
C ILE A 163 -16.16 17.81 -7.65
N ARG A 164 -17.11 18.60 -7.15
CA ARG A 164 -18.53 18.30 -7.31
C ARG A 164 -18.92 18.11 -8.78
N SER A 165 -18.55 19.09 -9.62
CA SER A 165 -18.86 19.04 -11.06
C SER A 165 -18.24 17.83 -11.75
N MET A 166 -17.03 17.40 -11.35
CA MET A 166 -16.40 16.19 -11.87
C MET A 166 -17.20 14.94 -11.51
N PHE A 167 -17.64 14.82 -10.26
CA PHE A 167 -18.39 13.64 -9.80
C PHE A 167 -19.81 13.57 -10.36
N GLU A 168 -20.47 14.72 -10.58
CA GLU A 168 -21.78 14.77 -11.25
C GLU A 168 -21.74 14.26 -12.69
N THR A 169 -20.56 14.33 -13.32
CA THR A 169 -20.36 13.90 -14.74
C THR A 169 -20.01 12.41 -14.83
N ILE A 170 -19.60 11.78 -13.72
CA ILE A 170 -19.10 10.39 -13.71
C ILE A 170 -20.12 9.50 -12.99
N SER A 171 -21.11 8.99 -13.72
CA SER A 171 -22.21 8.22 -13.12
C SER A 171 -21.90 6.74 -12.91
N ASP A 172 -21.03 6.12 -13.71
CA ASP A 172 -20.91 4.65 -13.80
C ASP A 172 -19.49 4.09 -13.55
N THR A 173 -18.68 4.78 -12.76
CA THR A 173 -17.33 4.29 -12.41
C THR A 173 -17.25 3.86 -10.96
N ASP A 174 -16.53 2.77 -10.70
CA ASP A 174 -16.29 2.26 -9.34
C ASP A 174 -15.33 3.15 -8.53
N THR A 175 -14.44 3.84 -9.21
CA THR A 175 -13.39 4.67 -8.59
C THR A 175 -13.10 5.90 -9.45
N VAL A 176 -12.95 7.04 -8.78
CA VAL A 176 -12.52 8.30 -9.41
C VAL A 176 -11.17 8.69 -8.84
N GLN A 177 -10.19 8.93 -9.72
CA GLN A 177 -8.87 9.41 -9.33
C GLN A 177 -8.60 10.81 -9.89
N ILE A 178 -8.14 11.71 -9.02
CA ILE A 178 -7.72 13.07 -9.35
C ILE A 178 -6.24 13.19 -9.05
N VAL A 179 -5.42 13.38 -10.07
CA VAL A 179 -3.98 13.58 -9.91
C VAL A 179 -3.59 14.95 -10.46
N MET A 180 -3.08 15.78 -9.58
CA MET A 180 -2.47 17.07 -9.93
C MET A 180 -1.00 17.01 -9.55
N LYS A 181 -0.13 17.24 -10.52
CA LYS A 181 1.32 17.19 -10.30
C LYS A 181 2.01 18.36 -11.00
N LYS A 182 2.79 19.09 -10.23
CA LYS A 182 3.65 20.13 -10.78
C LYS A 182 4.86 19.51 -11.45
N ARG A 183 5.10 19.85 -12.72
CA ARG A 183 6.35 19.46 -13.39
C ARG A 183 7.51 20.30 -12.85
N LYS A 184 8.64 19.66 -12.56
CA LYS A 184 9.89 20.38 -12.25
C LYS A 184 10.28 21.22 -13.47
N THR A 185 10.34 22.53 -13.29
CA THR A 185 10.95 23.43 -14.28
C THR A 185 12.41 23.61 -13.93
N LYS A 186 13.29 23.80 -14.93
CA LYS A 186 14.76 23.96 -14.73
C LYS A 186 15.14 25.24 -13.99
N LYS A 187 14.22 26.17 -13.72
CA LYS A 187 14.43 27.39 -12.95
C LYS A 187 13.87 27.18 -11.54
N ASN A 188 14.61 27.70 -10.55
CA ASN A 188 14.33 27.64 -9.11
C ASN A 188 13.02 28.32 -8.64
N ASP A 189 12.17 28.79 -9.55
CA ASP A 189 10.86 29.36 -9.23
C ASP A 189 9.83 28.24 -9.12
N PHE A 190 9.79 27.60 -7.95
CA PHE A 190 8.72 26.68 -7.64
C PHE A 190 7.46 27.50 -7.29
N LYS A 191 6.54 27.59 -8.26
CA LYS A 191 5.15 27.97 -8.00
C LYS A 191 4.32 26.70 -7.99
N GLY A 192 3.81 26.33 -6.83
CA GLY A 192 2.89 25.22 -6.68
C GLY A 192 1.52 25.51 -7.28
N PHE A 193 0.56 24.70 -6.93
CA PHE A 193 -0.83 24.92 -7.28
C PHE A 193 -1.70 24.88 -6.02
N THR A 194 -2.89 25.48 -6.09
CA THR A 194 -3.92 25.32 -5.06
C THR A 194 -4.68 24.03 -5.35
N PRO A 195 -4.75 23.08 -4.40
CA PRO A 195 -5.51 21.87 -4.58
C PRO A 195 -7.02 22.17 -4.62
N PRO A 196 -7.83 21.26 -5.20
CA PRO A 196 -9.27 21.45 -5.29
C PRO A 196 -10.00 21.33 -3.95
N LEU A 197 -9.34 20.81 -2.92
CA LEU A 197 -9.79 20.77 -1.53
C LEU A 197 -8.80 21.55 -0.67
N ASP A 198 -9.27 22.32 0.27
CA ASP A 198 -8.42 22.89 1.29
C ASP A 198 -8.00 21.83 2.33
N VAL A 199 -7.04 22.15 3.19
CA VAL A 199 -6.48 21.21 4.18
C VAL A 199 -7.56 20.70 5.13
N ALA A 200 -8.54 21.52 5.51
CA ALA A 200 -9.61 21.12 6.40
C ALA A 200 -10.57 20.12 5.72
N ALA A 201 -10.94 20.39 4.48
CA ALA A 201 -11.76 19.47 3.67
C ALA A 201 -11.03 18.16 3.37
N MET A 202 -9.72 18.19 3.11
CA MET A 202 -8.89 16.98 2.97
C MET A 202 -8.91 16.15 4.26
N GLN A 203 -8.74 16.80 5.40
CA GLN A 203 -8.77 16.16 6.71
C GLN A 203 -10.13 15.54 6.99
N GLU A 204 -11.23 16.26 6.77
CA GLU A 204 -12.60 15.77 6.93
C GLU A 204 -12.86 14.55 6.04
N LEU A 205 -12.44 14.63 4.77
CA LEU A 205 -12.61 13.54 3.81
C LEU A 205 -11.88 12.28 4.27
N VAL A 206 -10.61 12.40 4.63
CA VAL A 206 -9.77 11.26 4.99
C VAL A 206 -10.19 10.63 6.33
N HIS A 207 -10.62 11.43 7.30
CA HIS A 207 -11.05 10.90 8.61
C HIS A 207 -12.51 10.44 8.62
N GLY A 208 -13.39 11.22 8.02
CA GLY A 208 -14.84 10.95 8.04
C GLY A 208 -15.29 9.91 7.03
N TYR A 209 -14.56 9.76 5.91
CA TYR A 209 -14.94 8.90 4.77
C TYR A 209 -13.83 7.92 4.39
N ARG A 210 -13.09 7.45 5.37
CA ARG A 210 -11.89 6.61 5.20
C ARG A 210 -12.11 5.38 4.33
N GLU A 211 -13.28 4.73 4.44
CA GLU A 211 -13.60 3.53 3.67
C GLU A 211 -13.78 3.83 2.18
N SER A 212 -14.20 5.05 1.87
CA SER A 212 -14.39 5.52 0.50
C SER A 212 -13.11 6.12 -0.11
N VAL A 213 -12.08 6.43 0.71
CA VAL A 213 -10.78 6.93 0.24
C VAL A 213 -9.87 5.75 -0.08
N ALA A 214 -9.72 5.43 -1.36
CA ALA A 214 -8.85 4.35 -1.81
C ALA A 214 -7.37 4.76 -1.81
N ARG A 215 -7.08 6.05 -2.06
CA ARG A 215 -5.72 6.61 -2.05
C ARG A 215 -5.76 8.09 -1.75
N PHE A 216 -4.82 8.55 -0.94
CA PHE A 216 -4.57 9.96 -0.70
C PHE A 216 -3.05 10.20 -0.57
N SER A 217 -2.53 11.16 -1.34
CA SER A 217 -1.14 11.58 -1.24
C SER A 217 -1.03 13.06 -1.57
N VAL A 218 -0.29 13.80 -0.76
CA VAL A 218 -0.02 15.21 -0.97
C VAL A 218 1.45 15.52 -0.73
N SER A 219 1.97 16.53 -1.41
CA SER A 219 3.30 17.07 -1.17
C SER A 219 3.28 18.58 -1.36
N GLN A 220 4.00 19.30 -0.52
CA GLN A 220 4.21 20.75 -0.61
C GLN A 220 5.68 21.06 -0.86
N GLY A 221 5.94 22.18 -1.55
CA GLY A 221 7.29 22.66 -1.83
C GLY A 221 8.05 21.84 -2.88
N SER A 222 9.37 22.06 -2.94
CA SER A 222 10.26 21.41 -3.90
C SER A 222 10.75 20.04 -3.47
N ILE A 223 10.52 19.66 -2.21
CA ILE A 223 10.96 18.39 -1.63
C ILE A 223 9.75 17.46 -1.65
N SER A 224 9.82 16.42 -2.47
CA SER A 224 8.85 15.34 -2.49
C SER A 224 9.21 14.35 -1.39
N GLU A 225 8.79 14.58 -0.16
CA GLU A 225 8.58 13.47 0.74
C GLU A 225 7.17 12.95 0.46
N PRO A 226 7.02 11.69 0.03
CA PRO A 226 5.69 11.08 -0.04
C PRO A 226 5.17 10.97 1.40
N ILE A 227 4.05 11.55 1.62
CA ILE A 227 3.29 11.40 2.88
C ILE A 227 2.46 10.13 2.80
#